data_083dec6f8dea2a42bd2621e3753d2822
#
_entry.id   083dec6f8dea2a42bd2621e3753d2822
#
_cell.length_a   1.000
_cell.length_b   1.000
_cell.length_c   1.000
_cell.angle_alpha   90.00
_cell.angle_beta   90.00
_cell.angle_gamma   90.00
#
_symmetry.space_group_name_H-M   'P 1'
#
loop_
_entity.id
_entity.type
_entity.pdbx_description
1 polymer ?
#
loop_
_entity_poly.entity_id
_entity_poly.type
_entity_poly.pdbx_seq_one_letter_code
_entity_poly.pdbx_strand_id
1 'polypeptide(L)'
;MAKIHIALAGNPNSGKTSTFNVLTGTNQFVGNWPGVTVERKEGIYKKDSEVSIDDLPGIYSLSPYSPEEVVARDYLLSGTPDAIINIIDGTNLERNLYLTTQLIETGIPVVVAVNMMDIIKKSGKQINLEKLAYALGVPVVGISALKNWGLDKAVNEALHLVKKGVEEVNLSLIHISEPTRLDVIS
;
A
#
# COMPACT_ATOMS: atom_id res chain seq x y z
N MET A 1 -18.99 -3.16 -12.52
CA MET A 1 -18.24 -2.13 -11.79
C MET A 1 -16.75 -2.41 -11.85
N ALA A 2 -15.96 -1.37 -11.96
CA ALA A 2 -14.51 -1.51 -11.92
C ALA A 2 -14.08 -1.96 -10.51
N LYS A 3 -13.27 -3.01 -10.42
CA LYS A 3 -12.67 -3.43 -9.17
C LYS A 3 -11.60 -2.44 -8.73
N ILE A 4 -11.52 -2.23 -7.42
CA ILE A 4 -10.42 -1.48 -6.83
C ILE A 4 -9.27 -2.45 -6.55
N HIS A 5 -8.09 -2.15 -7.07
CA HIS A 5 -6.90 -2.97 -6.87
C HIS A 5 -5.98 -2.33 -5.84
N ILE A 6 -5.70 -3.05 -4.78
CA ILE A 6 -4.77 -2.63 -3.72
C ILE A 6 -3.54 -3.55 -3.78
N ALA A 7 -2.37 -2.95 -3.94
CA ALA A 7 -1.11 -3.68 -3.89
C ALA A 7 -0.57 -3.72 -2.46
N LEU A 8 -0.21 -4.89 -1.97
CA LEU A 8 0.56 -5.03 -0.74
C LEU A 8 2.04 -5.05 -1.08
N ALA A 9 2.79 -4.13 -0.54
CA ALA A 9 4.22 -4.01 -0.74
C ALA A 9 4.95 -3.98 0.60
N GLY A 10 6.14 -4.52 0.65
CA GLY A 10 6.94 -4.51 1.88
C GLY A 10 8.21 -5.32 1.74
N ASN A 11 9.11 -5.13 2.69
CA ASN A 11 10.33 -5.91 2.77
C ASN A 11 10.02 -7.39 3.08
N PRO A 12 10.91 -8.31 2.69
CA PRO A 12 10.78 -9.68 3.15
C PRO A 12 10.70 -9.74 4.69
N ASN A 13 9.84 -10.62 5.20
CA ASN A 13 9.61 -10.81 6.64
C ASN A 13 8.96 -9.62 7.38
N SER A 14 8.34 -8.70 6.66
CA SER A 14 7.57 -7.59 7.27
C SER A 14 6.19 -8.02 7.80
N GLY A 15 5.75 -9.23 7.48
CA GLY A 15 4.40 -9.71 7.78
C GLY A 15 3.40 -9.48 6.66
N LYS A 16 3.89 -9.19 5.46
CA LYS A 16 3.05 -8.90 4.28
C LYS A 16 2.19 -10.11 3.90
N THR A 17 2.76 -11.30 3.82
CA THR A 17 2.03 -12.54 3.50
C THR A 17 0.97 -12.86 4.56
N SER A 18 1.30 -12.71 5.83
CA SER A 18 0.33 -12.90 6.92
C SER A 18 -0.83 -11.91 6.81
N THR A 19 -0.54 -10.66 6.50
CA THR A 19 -1.55 -9.62 6.26
C THR A 19 -2.45 -10.01 5.07
N PHE A 20 -1.86 -10.42 3.97
CA PHE A 20 -2.59 -10.86 2.79
C PHE A 20 -3.56 -12.01 3.13
N ASN A 21 -3.07 -13.02 3.84
CA ASN A 21 -3.89 -14.17 4.23
C ASN A 21 -5.07 -13.79 5.12
N VAL A 22 -4.86 -12.88 6.07
CA VAL A 22 -5.93 -12.41 6.95
C VAL A 22 -6.98 -11.61 6.15
N LEU A 23 -6.55 -10.77 5.23
CA LEU A 23 -7.46 -9.91 4.46
C LEU A 23 -8.29 -10.68 3.43
N THR A 24 -7.73 -11.70 2.82
CA THR A 24 -8.37 -12.44 1.72
C THR A 24 -8.99 -13.78 2.14
N GLY A 25 -8.52 -14.36 3.26
CA GLY A 25 -8.99 -15.68 3.70
C GLY A 25 -8.72 -16.76 2.67
N THR A 26 -9.75 -17.48 2.26
CA THR A 26 -9.64 -18.56 1.25
C THR A 26 -9.82 -18.07 -0.19
N ASN A 27 -10.15 -16.80 -0.40
CA ASN A 27 -10.43 -16.24 -1.71
C ASN A 27 -9.14 -15.77 -2.40
N GLN A 28 -8.23 -16.71 -2.64
CA GLN A 28 -6.91 -16.45 -3.21
C GLN A 28 -6.71 -17.20 -4.53
N PHE A 29 -6.02 -16.55 -5.45
CA PHE A 29 -5.47 -17.15 -6.65
C PHE A 29 -3.94 -17.10 -6.58
N VAL A 30 -3.30 -18.24 -6.85
CA VAL A 30 -1.84 -18.37 -6.84
C VAL A 30 -1.37 -18.79 -8.23
N GLY A 31 -0.39 -18.11 -8.76
CA GLY A 31 0.23 -18.39 -10.04
C GLY A 31 1.61 -17.77 -10.13
N ASN A 32 2.07 -17.52 -11.33
CA ASN A 32 3.32 -16.82 -11.55
C ASN A 32 3.06 -15.52 -12.31
N TRP A 33 3.92 -14.52 -12.07
CA TRP A 33 3.93 -13.32 -12.87
C TRP A 33 4.29 -13.67 -14.33
N PRO A 34 3.69 -13.00 -15.33
CA PRO A 34 3.94 -13.33 -16.74
C PRO A 34 5.43 -13.32 -17.11
N GLY A 35 5.88 -14.40 -17.76
CA GLY A 35 7.24 -14.51 -18.28
C GLY A 35 8.34 -14.78 -17.26
N VAL A 36 8.01 -14.96 -15.97
CA VAL A 36 8.98 -15.19 -14.92
C VAL A 36 8.51 -16.29 -13.95
N THR A 37 9.44 -16.78 -13.12
CA THR A 37 9.16 -17.81 -12.10
C THR A 37 8.76 -17.22 -10.75
N VAL A 38 8.55 -15.91 -10.67
CA VAL A 38 8.16 -15.22 -9.44
C VAL A 38 6.69 -15.49 -9.16
N GLU A 39 6.38 -15.92 -7.95
CA GLU A 39 5.02 -16.22 -7.51
C GLU A 39 4.13 -14.99 -7.46
N ARG A 40 2.92 -15.12 -7.98
CA ARG A 40 1.88 -14.11 -7.91
C ARG A 40 0.74 -14.60 -7.03
N LYS A 41 0.35 -13.81 -6.08
CA LYS A 41 -0.84 -14.05 -5.26
C LYS A 41 -1.79 -12.87 -5.39
N GLU A 42 -3.01 -13.18 -5.78
CA GLU A 42 -4.10 -12.23 -5.86
C GLU A 42 -5.27 -12.77 -5.03
N GLY A 43 -5.97 -11.91 -4.34
CA GLY A 43 -7.11 -12.32 -3.54
C GLY A 43 -8.20 -11.27 -3.51
N ILE A 44 -9.39 -11.68 -3.13
CA ILE A 44 -10.52 -10.78 -2.92
C ILE A 44 -10.61 -10.46 -1.42
N TYR A 45 -10.75 -9.18 -1.12
CA TYR A 45 -10.93 -8.74 0.26
C TYR A 45 -12.21 -9.34 0.84
N LYS A 46 -12.10 -10.02 1.96
CA LYS A 46 -13.21 -10.81 2.52
C LYS A 46 -14.42 -10.00 2.94
N LYS A 47 -14.25 -8.68 3.17
CA LYS A 47 -15.34 -7.78 3.59
C LYS A 47 -15.92 -6.96 2.43
N ASP A 48 -15.30 -6.97 1.26
CA ASP A 48 -15.78 -6.25 0.09
C ASP A 48 -15.31 -6.94 -1.20
N SER A 49 -16.23 -7.57 -1.91
CA SER A 49 -15.93 -8.31 -3.13
C SER A 49 -15.48 -7.44 -4.31
N GLU A 50 -15.64 -6.12 -4.22
CA GLU A 50 -15.17 -5.20 -5.25
C GLU A 50 -13.71 -4.78 -5.04
N VAL A 51 -13.07 -5.23 -3.97
CA VAL A 51 -11.68 -4.94 -3.65
C VAL A 51 -10.82 -6.16 -3.88
N SER A 52 -9.88 -6.05 -4.80
CA SER A 52 -8.84 -7.05 -5.08
C SER A 52 -7.55 -6.64 -4.39
N ILE A 53 -6.86 -7.60 -3.83
CA ILE A 53 -5.57 -7.39 -3.16
C ILE A 53 -4.51 -8.23 -3.86
N ASP A 54 -3.46 -7.58 -4.33
CA ASP A 54 -2.31 -8.22 -4.95
C ASP A 54 -1.13 -8.23 -3.98
N ASP A 55 -0.65 -9.43 -3.67
CA ASP A 55 0.53 -9.58 -2.81
C ASP A 55 1.78 -9.54 -3.68
N LEU A 56 2.49 -8.41 -3.63
CA LEU A 56 3.74 -8.25 -4.37
C LEU A 56 4.87 -9.05 -3.72
N PRO A 57 5.90 -9.43 -4.49
CA PRO A 57 7.08 -10.03 -3.90
C PRO A 57 7.69 -9.15 -2.82
N GLY A 58 8.28 -9.76 -1.78
CA GLY A 58 9.03 -9.02 -0.78
C GLY A 58 10.29 -8.42 -1.38
N ILE A 59 10.43 -7.11 -1.26
CA ILE A 59 11.55 -6.36 -1.86
C ILE A 59 12.08 -5.31 -0.88
N TYR A 60 13.34 -4.93 -1.04
CA TYR A 60 13.95 -3.86 -0.25
C TYR A 60 13.95 -2.52 -0.98
N SER A 61 13.81 -2.54 -2.30
CA SER A 61 13.78 -1.34 -3.14
C SER A 61 13.06 -1.62 -4.46
N LEU A 62 12.78 -0.57 -5.23
CA LEU A 62 12.25 -0.69 -6.60
C LEU A 62 13.35 -0.68 -7.66
N SER A 63 14.58 -0.95 -7.27
CA SER A 63 15.72 -1.05 -8.20
C SER A 63 15.59 -2.31 -9.05
N PRO A 64 15.92 -2.26 -10.36
CA PRO A 64 15.70 -3.40 -11.25
C PRO A 64 16.84 -4.43 -11.21
N TYR A 65 17.29 -4.84 -10.02
CA TYR A 65 18.41 -5.76 -9.86
C TYR A 65 18.01 -7.22 -9.67
N SER A 66 16.82 -7.48 -9.17
CA SER A 66 16.32 -8.85 -9.01
C SER A 66 15.03 -9.05 -9.79
N PRO A 67 14.67 -10.30 -10.14
CA PRO A 67 13.37 -10.58 -10.79
C PRO A 67 12.19 -10.08 -9.96
N GLU A 68 12.25 -10.21 -8.63
CA GLU A 68 11.21 -9.76 -7.71
C GLU A 68 11.05 -8.23 -7.74
N GLU A 69 12.14 -7.50 -7.76
CA GLU A 69 12.13 -6.03 -7.83
C GLU A 69 11.59 -5.54 -9.17
N VAL A 70 11.99 -6.19 -10.27
CA VAL A 70 11.48 -5.87 -11.61
C VAL A 70 9.97 -6.09 -11.68
N VAL A 71 9.49 -7.23 -11.19
CA VAL A 71 8.06 -7.57 -11.18
C VAL A 71 7.26 -6.55 -10.39
N ALA A 72 7.69 -6.23 -9.17
CA ALA A 72 7.01 -5.27 -8.32
C ALA A 72 6.97 -3.88 -8.97
N ARG A 73 8.10 -3.42 -9.49
CA ARG A 73 8.20 -2.14 -10.18
C ARG A 73 7.29 -2.07 -11.39
N ASP A 74 7.35 -3.07 -12.27
CA ASP A 74 6.55 -3.09 -13.49
C ASP A 74 5.05 -3.11 -13.18
N TYR A 75 4.65 -3.87 -12.18
CA TYR A 75 3.26 -3.90 -11.73
C TYR A 75 2.81 -2.53 -11.20
N LEU A 76 3.60 -1.90 -10.36
CA LEU A 76 3.25 -0.58 -9.80
C LEU A 76 3.17 0.49 -10.88
N LEU A 77 4.01 0.41 -11.89
CA LEU A 77 4.02 1.38 -13.01
C LEU A 77 3.00 1.05 -14.11
N SER A 78 2.35 -0.10 -14.06
CA SER A 78 1.36 -0.52 -15.06
C SER A 78 0.07 0.28 -15.04
N GLY A 79 -0.20 1.03 -13.97
CA GLY A 79 -1.47 1.72 -13.76
C GLY A 79 -2.59 0.83 -13.21
N THR A 80 -2.31 -0.44 -12.94
CA THR A 80 -3.30 -1.38 -12.40
C THR A 80 -3.65 -1.09 -10.92
N PRO A 81 -2.66 -0.90 -10.02
CA PRO A 81 -3.00 -0.64 -8.61
C PRO A 81 -3.56 0.77 -8.43
N ASP A 82 -4.67 0.84 -7.71
CA ASP A 82 -5.31 2.10 -7.34
C ASP A 82 -4.74 2.68 -6.05
N ALA A 83 -4.21 1.83 -5.19
CA ALA A 83 -3.56 2.20 -3.95
C ALA A 83 -2.53 1.15 -3.52
N ILE A 84 -1.63 1.56 -2.66
CA ILE A 84 -0.61 0.69 -2.07
C ILE A 84 -0.82 0.67 -0.55
N ILE A 85 -0.81 -0.51 0.04
CA ILE A 85 -0.63 -0.68 1.48
C ILE A 85 0.80 -1.18 1.68
N ASN A 86 1.65 -0.33 2.23
CA ASN A 86 3.03 -0.67 2.52
C ASN A 86 3.14 -1.24 3.93
N ILE A 87 3.38 -2.53 4.02
CA ILE A 87 3.56 -3.22 5.31
C ILE A 87 5.01 -3.05 5.72
N ILE A 88 5.23 -2.45 6.89
CA ILE A 88 6.57 -2.26 7.43
C ILE A 88 6.70 -2.93 8.79
N ASP A 89 7.91 -3.41 9.07
CA ASP A 89 8.25 -4.02 10.35
C ASP A 89 8.51 -2.91 11.39
N GLY A 90 7.62 -2.78 12.35
CA GLY A 90 7.74 -1.78 13.41
C GLY A 90 8.95 -1.98 14.31
N THR A 91 9.51 -3.18 14.36
CA THR A 91 10.72 -3.46 15.14
C THR A 91 12.01 -3.06 14.41
N ASN A 92 11.92 -2.70 13.13
CA ASN A 92 13.07 -2.33 12.31
C ASN A 92 12.68 -1.26 11.29
N LEU A 93 12.22 -0.11 11.78
CA LEU A 93 11.65 0.96 10.95
C LEU A 93 12.61 1.50 9.88
N GLU A 94 13.83 1.85 10.25
CA GLU A 94 14.77 2.50 9.33
C GLU A 94 14.98 1.69 8.06
N ARG A 95 15.18 0.39 8.21
CA ARG A 95 15.39 -0.51 7.08
C ARG A 95 14.20 -0.55 6.14
N ASN A 96 12.99 -0.44 6.66
CA ASN A 96 11.76 -0.51 5.88
C ASN A 96 11.41 0.81 5.18
N LEU A 97 11.79 1.94 5.76
CA LEU A 97 11.40 3.26 5.25
C LEU A 97 12.04 3.63 3.92
N TYR A 98 13.15 3.01 3.55
CA TYR A 98 13.76 3.23 2.23
C TYR A 98 12.79 2.84 1.10
N LEU A 99 12.20 1.65 1.17
CA LEU A 99 11.17 1.23 0.21
C LEU A 99 9.95 2.15 0.28
N THR A 100 9.54 2.53 1.48
CA THR A 100 8.38 3.41 1.68
C THR A 100 8.51 4.71 0.89
N THR A 101 9.67 5.36 0.95
CA THR A 101 9.90 6.60 0.21
C THR A 101 9.81 6.38 -1.31
N GLN A 102 10.32 5.28 -1.81
CA GLN A 102 10.22 4.95 -3.23
C GLN A 102 8.78 4.69 -3.67
N LEU A 103 8.00 4.02 -2.83
CA LEU A 103 6.57 3.78 -3.11
C LEU A 103 5.80 5.09 -3.17
N ILE A 104 6.06 6.02 -2.25
CA ILE A 104 5.42 7.34 -2.25
C ILE A 104 5.79 8.12 -3.53
N GLU A 105 7.02 8.02 -3.99
CA GLU A 105 7.48 8.68 -5.21
C GLU A 105 6.79 8.19 -6.49
N THR A 106 6.17 7.02 -6.48
CA THR A 106 5.41 6.52 -7.63
C THR A 106 4.18 7.37 -7.96
N GLY A 107 3.71 8.17 -7.02
CA GLY A 107 2.47 8.95 -7.16
C GLY A 107 1.19 8.17 -6.88
N ILE A 108 1.27 6.87 -6.69
CA ILE A 108 0.12 6.04 -6.31
C ILE A 108 -0.20 6.32 -4.84
N PRO A 109 -1.49 6.46 -4.43
CA PRO A 109 -1.85 6.62 -3.03
C PRO A 109 -1.27 5.50 -2.15
N VAL A 110 -0.58 5.88 -1.08
CA VAL A 110 0.09 4.94 -0.18
C VAL A 110 -0.46 5.09 1.23
N VAL A 111 -0.78 3.96 1.86
CA VAL A 111 -1.02 3.84 3.30
C VAL A 111 0.11 3.00 3.88
N VAL A 112 0.74 3.49 4.93
CA VAL A 112 1.77 2.74 5.65
C VAL A 112 1.13 2.00 6.81
N ALA A 113 1.29 0.69 6.83
CA ALA A 113 0.82 -0.17 7.91
C ALA A 113 2.04 -0.65 8.72
N VAL A 114 2.19 -0.13 9.93
CA VAL A 114 3.27 -0.52 10.84
C VAL A 114 2.84 -1.79 11.56
N ASN A 115 3.45 -2.90 11.17
CA ASN A 115 3.15 -4.22 11.71
C ASN A 115 3.95 -4.51 12.99
N MET A 116 3.57 -5.56 13.67
CA MET A 116 4.20 -6.01 14.91
C MET A 116 4.03 -5.04 16.09
N MET A 117 2.95 -4.27 16.06
CA MET A 117 2.64 -3.32 17.14
C MET A 117 2.40 -4.00 18.47
N ASP A 118 1.94 -5.24 18.48
CA ASP A 118 1.82 -6.06 19.68
C ASP A 118 3.18 -6.31 20.35
N ILE A 119 4.21 -6.59 19.56
CA ILE A 119 5.58 -6.79 20.04
C ILE A 119 6.15 -5.48 20.60
N ILE A 120 5.92 -4.38 19.90
CA ILE A 120 6.39 -3.05 20.32
C ILE A 120 5.78 -2.67 21.66
N LYS A 121 4.49 -2.86 21.83
CA LYS A 121 3.80 -2.60 23.10
C LYS A 121 4.37 -3.44 24.25
N LYS A 122 4.64 -4.71 24.01
CA LYS A 122 5.23 -5.61 25.03
C LYS A 122 6.65 -5.20 25.41
N SER A 123 7.42 -4.64 24.49
CA SER A 123 8.79 -4.21 24.75
C SER A 123 8.89 -2.89 25.51
N GLY A 124 7.77 -2.23 25.78
CA GLY A 124 7.74 -0.91 26.41
C GLY A 124 8.14 0.24 25.51
N LYS A 125 8.41 -0.03 24.24
CA LYS A 125 8.70 0.99 23.24
C LYS A 125 7.42 1.59 22.66
N GLN A 126 7.53 2.79 22.16
CA GLN A 126 6.41 3.47 21.48
C GLN A 126 6.87 4.02 20.15
N ILE A 127 5.99 3.92 19.15
CA ILE A 127 6.16 4.57 17.87
C ILE A 127 5.09 5.66 17.76
N ASN A 128 5.52 6.88 17.49
CA ASN A 128 4.59 7.97 17.27
C ASN A 128 4.12 7.93 15.80
N LEU A 129 3.00 7.27 15.57
CA LEU A 129 2.43 7.08 14.24
C LEU A 129 2.01 8.41 13.59
N GLU A 130 1.55 9.38 14.38
CA GLU A 130 1.16 10.70 13.87
C GLU A 130 2.36 11.49 13.34
N LYS A 131 3.48 11.46 14.07
CA LYS A 131 4.72 12.08 13.59
C LYS A 131 5.24 11.40 12.33
N LEU A 132 5.17 10.07 12.28
CA LEU A 132 5.59 9.33 11.10
C LEU A 132 4.72 9.68 9.89
N ALA A 133 3.40 9.76 10.08
CA ALA A 133 2.46 10.17 9.03
C ALA A 133 2.76 11.59 8.54
N TYR A 134 3.01 12.52 9.44
CA TYR A 134 3.38 13.88 9.09
C TYR A 134 4.68 13.94 8.28
N ALA A 135 5.70 13.23 8.73
CA ALA A 135 7.00 13.20 8.05
C ALA A 135 6.94 12.56 6.66
N LEU A 136 6.14 11.51 6.49
CA LEU A 136 5.98 10.82 5.20
C LEU A 136 4.95 11.48 4.29
N GLY A 137 4.02 12.25 4.84
CA GLY A 137 2.93 12.87 4.08
C GLY A 137 1.84 11.89 3.65
N VAL A 138 1.73 10.74 4.30
CA VAL A 138 0.75 9.69 4.01
C VAL A 138 0.14 9.14 5.29
N PRO A 139 -1.06 8.54 5.24
CA PRO A 139 -1.64 7.90 6.41
C PRO A 139 -0.77 6.76 6.94
N VAL A 140 -0.65 6.67 8.25
CA VAL A 140 0.08 5.60 8.92
C VAL A 140 -0.83 4.94 9.94
N VAL A 141 -0.97 3.62 9.85
CA VAL A 141 -1.83 2.81 10.71
C VAL A 141 -0.98 1.76 11.42
N GLY A 142 -1.19 1.60 12.72
CA GLY A 142 -0.58 0.49 13.46
C GLY A 142 -1.40 -0.78 13.28
N ILE A 143 -0.74 -1.88 12.99
CA ILE A 143 -1.38 -3.19 12.82
C ILE A 143 -0.64 -4.29 13.58
N SER A 144 -1.34 -5.39 13.80
CA SER A 144 -0.74 -6.68 14.14
C SER A 144 -1.41 -7.76 13.29
N ALA A 145 -0.70 -8.26 12.29
CA ALA A 145 -1.20 -9.35 11.44
C ALA A 145 -1.41 -10.62 12.28
N LEU A 146 -0.51 -10.90 13.21
CA LEU A 146 -0.58 -12.06 14.10
C LEU A 146 -1.82 -12.02 15.01
N LYS A 147 -2.15 -10.86 15.56
CA LYS A 147 -3.30 -10.67 16.44
C LYS A 147 -4.57 -10.25 15.72
N ASN A 148 -4.50 -10.10 14.40
CA ASN A 148 -5.61 -9.73 13.54
C ASN A 148 -6.31 -8.42 13.98
N TRP A 149 -5.53 -7.36 14.21
CA TRP A 149 -6.10 -6.04 14.47
C TRP A 149 -5.44 -4.94 13.65
N GLY A 150 -6.21 -3.91 13.35
CA GLY A 150 -5.78 -2.74 12.59
C GLY A 150 -5.78 -2.92 11.07
N LEU A 151 -5.91 -4.15 10.55
CA LEU A 151 -5.81 -4.43 9.11
C LEU A 151 -6.98 -3.83 8.32
N ASP A 152 -8.20 -3.93 8.82
CA ASP A 152 -9.35 -3.35 8.15
C ASP A 152 -9.27 -1.82 8.09
N LYS A 153 -8.70 -1.22 9.12
CA LYS A 153 -8.46 0.23 9.13
C LYS A 153 -7.48 0.63 8.02
N ALA A 154 -6.43 -0.15 7.79
CA ALA A 154 -5.48 0.10 6.71
C ALA A 154 -6.17 0.03 5.34
N VAL A 155 -7.03 -0.96 5.12
CA VAL A 155 -7.81 -1.08 3.87
C VAL A 155 -8.77 0.11 3.72
N ASN A 156 -9.48 0.49 4.77
CA ASN A 156 -10.40 1.62 4.74
C ASN A 156 -9.69 2.94 4.42
N GLU A 157 -8.50 3.16 4.98
CA GLU A 157 -7.68 4.34 4.66
C GLU A 157 -7.27 4.34 3.19
N ALA A 158 -6.88 3.19 2.64
CA ALA A 158 -6.53 3.06 1.23
C ALA A 158 -7.74 3.36 0.32
N LEU A 159 -8.91 2.82 0.65
CA LEU A 159 -10.15 3.09 -0.10
C LEU A 159 -10.56 4.56 -0.02
N HIS A 160 -10.34 5.19 1.13
CA HIS A 160 -10.60 6.62 1.30
C HIS A 160 -9.71 7.47 0.38
N LEU A 161 -8.42 7.14 0.29
CA LEU A 161 -7.49 7.83 -0.61
C LEU A 161 -7.87 7.66 -2.09
N VAL A 162 -8.33 6.48 -2.49
CA VAL A 162 -8.80 6.23 -3.86
C VAL A 162 -9.98 7.12 -4.18
N LYS A 163 -10.98 7.20 -3.30
CA LYS A 163 -12.15 8.06 -3.49
C LYS A 163 -11.78 9.53 -3.56
N LYS A 164 -10.93 9.99 -2.65
CA LYS A 164 -10.45 11.37 -2.62
C LYS A 164 -9.72 11.74 -3.91
N GLY A 165 -8.86 10.86 -4.42
CA GLY A 165 -8.16 11.08 -5.68
C GLY A 165 -9.12 11.24 -6.87
N VAL A 166 -10.19 10.48 -6.94
CA VAL A 166 -11.23 10.62 -7.97
C VAL A 166 -11.93 11.97 -7.86
N GLU A 167 -12.26 12.40 -6.66
CA GLU A 167 -12.88 13.71 -6.42
C GLU A 167 -11.97 14.86 -6.84
N GLU A 168 -10.69 14.78 -6.52
CA GLU A 168 -9.68 15.79 -6.90
C GLU A 168 -9.51 15.88 -8.41
N VAL A 169 -9.49 14.75 -9.11
CA VAL A 169 -9.44 14.73 -10.58
C VAL A 169 -10.67 15.39 -11.18
N ASN A 170 -11.84 15.09 -10.66
CA ASN A 170 -13.08 15.71 -11.13
C ASN A 170 -13.09 17.23 -10.91
N LEU A 171 -12.61 17.69 -9.77
CA LEU A 171 -12.48 19.12 -9.49
C LEU A 171 -11.45 19.79 -10.40
N SER A 172 -10.34 19.13 -10.68
CA SER A 172 -9.32 19.62 -11.60
C SER A 172 -9.87 19.79 -13.03
N LEU A 173 -10.68 18.86 -13.50
CA LEU A 173 -11.36 18.96 -14.80
C LEU A 173 -12.33 20.13 -14.86
N ILE A 174 -13.03 20.41 -13.78
CA ILE A 174 -13.91 21.57 -13.66
C ILE A 174 -13.10 22.87 -13.75
N HIS A 175 -11.96 22.93 -13.09
CA HIS A 175 -11.09 24.11 -13.12
C HIS A 175 -10.47 24.37 -14.49
N ILE A 176 -10.18 23.35 -15.27
CA ILE A 176 -9.67 23.48 -16.64
C ILE A 176 -10.70 24.16 -17.56
N SER A 177 -11.99 23.99 -17.30
CA SER A 177 -13.07 24.63 -18.07
C SER A 177 -13.27 26.12 -17.73
N GLU A 178 -12.56 26.66 -16.74
CA GLU A 178 -12.65 28.04 -16.30
C GLU A 178 -11.27 28.75 -16.40
N PRO A 179 -10.79 29.06 -17.61
CA PRO A 179 -9.42 29.52 -17.82
C PRO A 179 -9.10 30.86 -17.19
N THR A 180 -10.10 31.69 -16.93
CA THR A 180 -9.90 33.03 -16.36
C THR A 180 -9.47 33.05 -14.91
N ARG A 181 -9.56 31.94 -14.22
CA ARG A 181 -9.21 31.86 -12.80
C ARG A 181 -7.72 31.86 -12.53
N LEU A 182 -6.94 31.42 -13.48
CA LEU A 182 -5.49 31.35 -13.33
C LEU A 182 -4.83 32.72 -13.26
N ASP A 183 -5.44 33.70 -13.87
CA ASP A 183 -4.91 35.05 -13.94
C ASP A 183 -4.96 35.77 -12.60
N VAL A 184 -5.80 35.33 -11.71
CA VAL A 184 -6.02 35.95 -10.40
C VAL A 184 -4.91 35.64 -9.42
N ILE A 185 -4.11 34.65 -9.71
CA ILE A 185 -3.15 34.09 -8.75
C ILE A 185 -1.77 34.76 -8.84
N SER A 186 -1.53 35.44 -9.88
CA SER A 186 -0.25 36.15 -10.08
C SER A 186 0.02 37.24 -9.05
#